data_2476c173b58c9a24c09ec0d5be1e899b
#
_entry.id   2476c173b58c9a24c09ec0d5be1e899b
#
_cell.length_a   1.000
_cell.length_b   1.000
_cell.length_c   1.000
_cell.angle_alpha   90.00
_cell.angle_beta   90.00
_cell.angle_gamma   90.00
#
_symmetry.space_group_name_H-M   'P 1'
#
loop_
_entity.id
_entity.type
_entity.pdbx_description
1 polymer ?
#
loop_
_entity_poly.entity_id
_entity_poly.type
_entity_poly.pdbx_seq_one_letter_code
_entity_poly.pdbx_strand_id
1 'polypeptide(L)'
;MNAETVIFVILPYISLTILVVGLIWRRRTDRYGWNARSTQLLESKTLRFGSVLFHLGVLAAIGGHVMGLLIPESWTSAVGITDSMYHVVAVIGGISAGTAVIIGFAALIYRRIRFPRIRVTTTNMDIAVFGLLAFGIVTGMLATVLNIGDAVNYRESVAPYFRQIFILDPDPSL
;
A
#
# COMPACT_ATOMS: atom_id res chain seq x y z
N MET A 1 -9.58 23.91 16.50
CA MET A 1 -9.31 22.89 15.46
C MET A 1 -8.95 21.63 16.23
N ASN A 2 -9.79 20.61 16.16
CA ASN A 2 -9.56 19.38 16.92
C ASN A 2 -8.51 18.52 16.23
N ALA A 3 -7.76 17.69 17.00
CA ALA A 3 -6.74 16.80 16.44
C ALA A 3 -7.31 15.86 15.36
N GLU A 4 -8.54 15.41 15.54
CA GLU A 4 -9.27 14.59 14.57
C GLU A 4 -9.43 15.30 13.21
N THR A 5 -9.85 16.56 13.20
CA THR A 5 -9.96 17.35 11.96
C THR A 5 -8.61 17.48 11.24
N VAL A 6 -7.51 17.63 12.00
CA VAL A 6 -6.17 17.73 11.38
C VAL A 6 -5.77 16.40 10.77
N ILE A 7 -5.96 15.29 11.48
CA ILE A 7 -5.50 13.95 11.06
C ILE A 7 -6.40 13.39 9.95
N PHE A 8 -7.72 13.49 10.12
CA PHE A 8 -8.66 12.81 9.22
C PHE A 8 -9.22 13.69 8.09
N VAL A 9 -9.07 15.01 8.16
CA VAL A 9 -9.53 15.90 7.08
C VAL A 9 -8.36 16.56 6.38
N ILE A 10 -7.53 17.31 7.12
CA ILE A 10 -6.51 18.17 6.51
C ILE A 10 -5.35 17.34 5.92
N LEU A 11 -4.84 16.37 6.69
CA LEU A 11 -3.67 15.58 6.31
C LEU A 11 -3.86 14.76 5.02
N PRO A 12 -5.00 14.06 4.79
CA PRO A 12 -5.27 13.37 3.55
C PRO A 12 -5.24 14.28 2.33
N TYR A 13 -5.89 15.45 2.40
CA TYR A 13 -5.93 16.40 1.28
C TYR A 13 -4.57 17.04 1.01
N ILE A 14 -3.81 17.39 2.04
CA ILE A 14 -2.43 17.86 1.87
C ILE A 14 -1.59 16.77 1.19
N SER A 15 -1.69 15.53 1.64
CA SER A 15 -0.93 14.41 1.08
C SER A 15 -1.28 14.14 -0.38
N LEU A 16 -2.58 14.16 -0.73
CA LEU A 16 -3.04 14.03 -2.12
C LEU A 16 -2.57 15.20 -2.99
N THR A 17 -2.65 16.41 -2.47
CA THR A 17 -2.20 17.62 -3.19
C THR A 17 -0.70 17.55 -3.47
N ILE A 18 0.12 17.22 -2.47
CA ILE A 18 1.57 17.05 -2.63
C ILE A 18 1.88 15.96 -3.64
N LEU A 19 1.17 14.84 -3.60
CA LEU A 19 1.33 13.75 -4.55
C LEU A 19 1.05 14.22 -5.99
N VAL A 20 -0.13 14.79 -6.23
CA VAL A 20 -0.55 15.20 -7.58
C VAL A 20 0.33 16.31 -8.13
N VAL A 21 0.52 17.38 -7.35
CA VAL A 21 1.35 18.53 -7.74
C VAL A 21 2.80 18.12 -7.93
N GLY A 22 3.33 17.29 -7.02
CA GLY A 22 4.70 16.77 -7.10
C GLY A 22 4.94 15.90 -8.34
N LEU A 23 3.98 15.02 -8.68
CA LEU A 23 4.05 14.22 -9.90
C LEU A 23 4.02 15.08 -11.18
N ILE A 24 3.11 16.05 -11.22
CA ILE A 24 3.00 16.98 -12.37
C ILE A 24 4.28 17.81 -12.51
N TRP A 25 4.77 18.36 -11.40
CA TRP A 25 5.99 19.17 -11.40
C TRP A 25 7.19 18.34 -11.85
N ARG A 26 7.39 17.17 -11.27
CA ARG A 26 8.49 16.26 -11.65
C ARG A 26 8.43 15.89 -13.12
N ARG A 27 7.25 15.58 -13.66
CA ARG A 27 7.09 15.27 -15.07
C ARG A 27 7.43 16.46 -16.00
N ARG A 28 7.18 17.69 -15.53
CA ARG A 28 7.48 18.91 -16.32
C ARG A 28 8.95 19.31 -16.25
N THR A 29 9.59 19.16 -15.07
CA THR A 29 10.96 19.63 -14.82
C THR A 29 12.01 18.56 -15.12
N ASP A 30 11.72 17.30 -14.87
CA ASP A 30 12.67 16.18 -15.05
C ASP A 30 12.01 15.00 -15.76
N ARG A 31 11.68 15.22 -17.02
CA ARG A 31 10.97 14.23 -17.83
C ARG A 31 11.77 12.93 -18.03
N TYR A 32 13.09 13.01 -18.05
CA TYR A 32 14.00 11.88 -18.30
C TYR A 32 14.53 11.27 -17.00
N GLY A 33 14.38 11.91 -15.86
CA GLY A 33 14.76 11.40 -14.55
C GLY A 33 13.82 10.34 -13.96
N TRP A 34 12.76 9.98 -14.68
CA TRP A 34 11.85 8.88 -14.34
C TRP A 34 12.42 7.51 -14.67
N ASN A 35 13.71 7.33 -14.48
CA ASN A 35 14.39 6.07 -14.73
C ASN A 35 14.59 5.31 -13.41
N ALA A 36 14.05 4.10 -13.33
CA ALA A 36 14.51 3.13 -12.36
C ALA A 36 15.94 2.73 -12.75
N ARG A 37 16.92 3.07 -11.91
CA ARG A 37 18.30 2.59 -12.08
C ARG A 37 18.31 1.07 -11.94
N SER A 38 18.25 0.37 -13.07
CA SER A 38 18.25 -1.08 -13.06
C SER A 38 19.63 -1.61 -12.71
N THR A 39 19.71 -2.42 -11.64
CA THR A 39 20.90 -3.17 -11.27
C THR A 39 20.82 -4.64 -11.71
N GLN A 40 19.95 -4.95 -12.68
CA GLN A 40 19.69 -6.31 -13.17
C GLN A 40 20.93 -6.98 -13.74
N LEU A 41 21.79 -6.23 -14.40
CA LEU A 41 23.05 -6.74 -14.96
C LEU A 41 24.05 -7.17 -13.89
N LEU A 42 23.95 -6.61 -12.66
CA LEU A 42 24.85 -6.94 -11.55
C LEU A 42 24.45 -8.23 -10.82
N GLU A 43 23.14 -8.46 -10.70
CA GLU A 43 22.56 -9.69 -10.13
C GLU A 43 21.09 -9.77 -10.54
N SER A 44 20.69 -10.87 -11.16
CA SER A 44 19.35 -11.02 -11.75
C SER A 44 18.46 -12.05 -11.06
N LYS A 45 19.03 -13.06 -10.41
CA LYS A 45 18.24 -14.17 -9.83
C LYS A 45 17.39 -13.71 -8.65
N THR A 46 18.06 -13.11 -7.65
CA THR A 46 17.38 -12.60 -6.45
C THR A 46 16.46 -11.44 -6.80
N LEU A 47 16.89 -10.57 -7.75
CA LEU A 47 16.06 -9.47 -8.24
C LEU A 47 14.76 -10.00 -8.85
N ARG A 48 14.83 -10.96 -9.76
CA ARG A 48 13.64 -11.49 -10.43
C ARG A 48 12.69 -12.13 -9.45
N PHE A 49 13.20 -12.97 -8.54
CA PHE A 49 12.38 -13.59 -7.51
C PHE A 49 11.72 -12.54 -6.61
N GLY A 50 12.52 -11.66 -5.99
CA GLY A 50 12.02 -10.67 -5.04
C GLY A 50 11.09 -9.65 -5.69
N SER A 51 11.44 -9.15 -6.88
CA SER A 51 10.64 -8.14 -7.58
C SER A 51 9.31 -8.70 -8.07
N VAL A 52 9.28 -9.89 -8.67
CA VAL A 52 8.03 -10.49 -9.14
C VAL A 52 7.10 -10.76 -7.96
N LEU A 53 7.61 -11.39 -6.89
CA LEU A 53 6.81 -11.70 -5.71
C LEU A 53 6.28 -10.44 -5.02
N PHE A 54 7.13 -9.42 -4.87
CA PHE A 54 6.76 -8.13 -4.31
C PHE A 54 5.66 -7.45 -5.12
N HIS A 55 5.81 -7.33 -6.44
CA HIS A 55 4.84 -6.63 -7.26
C HIS A 55 3.51 -7.39 -7.37
N LEU A 56 3.53 -8.71 -7.49
CA LEU A 56 2.29 -9.50 -7.48
C LEU A 56 1.56 -9.38 -6.15
N GLY A 57 2.29 -9.43 -5.03
CA GLY A 57 1.72 -9.22 -3.70
C GLY A 57 1.14 -7.80 -3.53
N VAL A 58 1.84 -6.78 -3.99
CA VAL A 58 1.34 -5.38 -3.96
C VAL A 58 0.10 -5.21 -4.82
N LEU A 59 0.08 -5.76 -6.04
CA LEU A 59 -1.10 -5.70 -6.90
C LEU A 59 -2.30 -6.41 -6.29
N ALA A 60 -2.09 -7.58 -5.67
CA ALA A 60 -3.14 -8.28 -4.94
C ALA A 60 -3.65 -7.47 -3.74
N ALA A 61 -2.74 -6.84 -2.96
CA ALA A 61 -3.11 -5.97 -1.85
C ALA A 61 -3.90 -4.74 -2.33
N ILE A 62 -3.47 -4.08 -3.41
CA ILE A 62 -4.21 -2.96 -4.03
C ILE A 62 -5.60 -3.43 -4.46
N GLY A 63 -5.72 -4.59 -5.12
CA GLY A 63 -7.00 -5.16 -5.49
C GLY A 63 -7.92 -5.39 -4.30
N GLY A 64 -7.38 -5.91 -3.19
CA GLY A 64 -8.10 -6.08 -1.93
C GLY A 64 -8.58 -4.74 -1.33
N HIS A 65 -7.73 -3.71 -1.35
CA HIS A 65 -8.13 -2.37 -0.89
C HIS A 65 -9.20 -1.74 -1.80
N VAL A 66 -9.11 -1.89 -3.11
CA VAL A 66 -10.16 -1.43 -4.04
C VAL A 66 -11.48 -2.11 -3.72
N MET A 67 -11.46 -3.44 -3.54
CA MET A 67 -12.67 -4.19 -3.19
C MET A 67 -13.24 -3.78 -1.83
N GLY A 68 -12.38 -3.56 -0.82
CA GLY A 68 -12.79 -3.29 0.55
C GLY A 68 -13.19 -1.85 0.82
N LEU A 69 -12.52 -0.89 0.19
CA LEU A 69 -12.72 0.53 0.49
C LEU A 69 -13.61 1.24 -0.53
N LEU A 70 -13.49 0.90 -1.82
CA LEU A 70 -14.20 1.61 -2.89
C LEU A 70 -15.55 0.98 -3.22
N ILE A 71 -15.67 -0.36 -3.15
CA ILE A 71 -16.92 -1.05 -3.50
C ILE A 71 -17.85 -1.04 -2.29
N PRO A 72 -19.05 -0.42 -2.40
CA PRO A 72 -20.03 -0.42 -1.31
C PRO A 72 -20.50 -1.84 -0.99
N GLU A 73 -20.81 -2.06 0.29
CA GLU A 73 -21.34 -3.32 0.79
C GLU A 73 -22.64 -3.71 0.07
N SER A 74 -23.52 -2.74 -0.23
CA SER A 74 -24.76 -2.95 -0.94
C SER A 74 -24.59 -3.65 -2.28
N TRP A 75 -23.47 -3.43 -2.98
CA TRP A 75 -23.21 -4.08 -4.26
C TRP A 75 -22.80 -5.54 -4.09
N THR A 76 -22.01 -5.85 -3.06
CA THR A 76 -21.60 -7.23 -2.78
C THR A 76 -22.75 -8.06 -2.22
N SER A 77 -23.60 -7.47 -1.39
CA SER A 77 -24.81 -8.10 -0.87
C SER A 77 -25.83 -8.38 -1.96
N ALA A 78 -25.96 -7.49 -2.94
CA ALA A 78 -26.86 -7.69 -4.09
C ALA A 78 -26.49 -8.91 -4.95
N VAL A 79 -25.23 -9.33 -4.96
CA VAL A 79 -24.76 -10.56 -5.63
C VAL A 79 -24.65 -11.77 -4.68
N GLY A 80 -25.18 -11.65 -3.45
CA GLY A 80 -25.28 -12.75 -2.49
C GLY A 80 -24.01 -12.99 -1.66
N ILE A 81 -23.05 -12.07 -1.65
CA ILE A 81 -21.87 -12.17 -0.81
C ILE A 81 -22.20 -11.64 0.59
N THR A 82 -22.22 -12.52 1.57
CA THR A 82 -22.43 -12.15 2.99
C THR A 82 -21.16 -11.53 3.61
N ASP A 83 -21.33 -10.78 4.70
CA ASP A 83 -20.18 -10.15 5.38
C ASP A 83 -19.18 -11.19 5.89
N SER A 84 -19.66 -12.30 6.42
CA SER A 84 -18.77 -13.39 6.84
C SER A 84 -17.97 -14.01 5.71
N MET A 85 -18.58 -14.24 4.55
CA MET A 85 -17.86 -14.71 3.35
C MET A 85 -16.82 -13.68 2.90
N TYR A 86 -17.22 -12.42 2.88
CA TYR A 86 -16.34 -11.32 2.50
C TYR A 86 -15.14 -11.23 3.47
N HIS A 87 -15.39 -11.28 4.78
CA HIS A 87 -14.35 -11.23 5.81
C HIS A 87 -13.33 -12.38 5.65
N VAL A 88 -13.79 -13.60 5.48
CA VAL A 88 -12.90 -14.77 5.25
C VAL A 88 -12.02 -14.57 4.02
N VAL A 89 -12.59 -14.13 2.90
CA VAL A 89 -11.84 -13.87 1.66
C VAL A 89 -10.85 -12.73 1.86
N ALA A 90 -11.24 -11.66 2.56
CA ALA A 90 -10.38 -10.51 2.85
C ALA A 90 -9.19 -10.89 3.74
N VAL A 91 -9.41 -11.70 4.78
CA VAL A 91 -8.35 -12.18 5.68
C VAL A 91 -7.38 -13.11 4.94
N ILE A 92 -7.90 -14.12 4.24
CA ILE A 92 -7.04 -15.06 3.50
C ILE A 92 -6.27 -14.33 2.39
N GLY A 93 -6.94 -13.48 1.63
CA GLY A 93 -6.33 -12.67 0.57
C GLY A 93 -5.31 -11.68 1.12
N GLY A 94 -5.65 -10.99 2.21
CA GLY A 94 -4.76 -10.03 2.87
C GLY A 94 -3.50 -10.67 3.45
N ILE A 95 -3.63 -11.80 4.15
CA ILE A 95 -2.48 -12.53 4.70
C ILE A 95 -1.59 -13.08 3.58
N SER A 96 -2.17 -13.68 2.54
CA SER A 96 -1.39 -14.24 1.43
C SER A 96 -0.67 -13.16 0.63
N ALA A 97 -1.35 -12.07 0.30
CA ALA A 97 -0.76 -10.92 -0.37
C ALA A 97 0.32 -10.25 0.49
N GLY A 98 0.03 -9.99 1.77
CA GLY A 98 0.98 -9.41 2.70
C GLY A 98 2.23 -10.26 2.91
N THR A 99 2.07 -11.58 3.02
CA THR A 99 3.20 -12.52 3.11
C THR A 99 4.06 -12.49 1.84
N ALA A 100 3.45 -12.48 0.66
CA ALA A 100 4.17 -12.34 -0.60
C ALA A 100 4.95 -11.02 -0.68
N VAL A 101 4.34 -9.91 -0.25
CA VAL A 101 5.01 -8.60 -0.17
C VAL A 101 6.19 -8.64 0.78
N ILE A 102 6.03 -9.19 1.99
CA ILE A 102 7.10 -9.29 3.00
C ILE A 102 8.27 -10.11 2.48
N ILE A 103 8.01 -11.29 1.93
CA ILE A 103 9.08 -12.18 1.41
C ILE A 103 9.78 -11.51 0.22
N GLY A 104 9.01 -10.95 -0.73
CA GLY A 104 9.57 -10.25 -1.88
C GLY A 104 10.41 -9.04 -1.47
N PHE A 105 9.93 -8.22 -0.55
CA PHE A 105 10.62 -7.06 -0.02
C PHE A 105 11.90 -7.44 0.75
N ALA A 106 11.83 -8.46 1.61
CA ALA A 106 12.99 -8.98 2.33
C ALA A 106 14.07 -9.48 1.37
N ALA A 107 13.68 -10.19 0.29
CA ALA A 107 14.61 -10.64 -0.74
C ALA A 107 15.30 -9.46 -1.45
N LEU A 108 14.58 -8.37 -1.74
CA LEU A 108 15.13 -7.16 -2.35
C LEU A 108 16.10 -6.43 -1.41
N ILE A 109 15.76 -6.32 -0.11
CA ILE A 109 16.67 -5.75 0.90
C ILE A 109 17.90 -6.63 1.06
N TYR A 110 17.73 -7.95 1.23
CA TYR A 110 18.83 -8.91 1.32
C TYR A 110 19.79 -8.76 0.14
N ARG A 111 19.24 -8.68 -1.08
CA ARG A 111 20.03 -8.46 -2.29
C ARG A 111 20.89 -7.18 -2.20
N ARG A 112 20.30 -6.10 -1.74
CA ARG A 112 20.98 -4.80 -1.64
C ARG A 112 22.10 -4.81 -0.59
N ILE A 113 21.92 -5.52 0.50
CA ILE A 113 22.93 -5.67 1.57
C ILE A 113 24.02 -6.66 1.16
N ARG A 114 23.65 -7.80 0.57
CA ARG A 114 24.57 -8.93 0.32
C ARG A 114 25.54 -8.69 -0.83
N PHE A 115 25.15 -7.94 -1.86
CA PHE A 115 25.96 -7.74 -3.05
C PHE A 115 26.65 -6.37 -3.03
N PRO A 116 27.99 -6.30 -2.80
CA PRO A 116 28.71 -5.03 -2.66
C PRO A 116 28.54 -4.09 -3.86
N ARG A 117 28.53 -4.65 -5.09
CA ARG A 117 28.33 -3.88 -6.34
C ARG A 117 26.97 -3.15 -6.39
N ILE A 118 25.96 -3.72 -5.76
CA ILE A 118 24.62 -3.11 -5.67
C ILE A 118 24.58 -2.11 -4.51
N ARG A 119 25.20 -2.45 -3.39
CA ARG A 119 25.24 -1.59 -2.20
C ARG A 119 25.84 -0.21 -2.50
N VAL A 120 26.90 -0.12 -3.30
CA VAL A 120 27.52 1.16 -3.67
C VAL A 120 26.63 2.03 -4.58
N THR A 121 25.62 1.46 -5.23
CA THR A 121 24.63 2.22 -6.01
C THR A 121 23.47 2.71 -5.17
N THR A 122 23.41 2.37 -3.87
CA THR A 122 22.30 2.73 -2.98
C THR A 122 22.47 4.18 -2.52
N THR A 123 21.45 4.99 -2.72
CA THR A 123 21.38 6.38 -2.28
C THR A 123 20.62 6.52 -0.97
N ASN A 124 20.77 7.66 -0.29
CA ASN A 124 19.99 7.96 0.91
C ASN A 124 18.49 7.99 0.63
N MET A 125 18.08 8.40 -0.58
CA MET A 125 16.68 8.39 -1.01
C MET A 125 16.14 6.96 -1.13
N ASP A 126 16.96 6.01 -1.62
CA ASP A 126 16.57 4.59 -1.67
C ASP A 126 16.32 4.05 -0.25
N ILE A 127 17.16 4.43 0.72
CA ILE A 127 16.99 4.03 2.13
C ILE A 127 15.70 4.59 2.70
N ALA A 128 15.42 5.88 2.44
CA ALA A 128 14.18 6.51 2.89
C ALA A 128 12.94 5.82 2.30
N VAL A 129 12.96 5.50 1.00
CA VAL A 129 11.86 4.77 0.34
C VAL A 129 11.69 3.36 0.93
N PHE A 130 12.78 2.63 1.18
CA PHE A 130 12.70 1.32 1.84
C PHE A 130 12.12 1.43 3.25
N GLY A 131 12.51 2.46 4.02
CA GLY A 131 11.95 2.70 5.35
C GLY A 131 10.44 2.96 5.32
N LEU A 132 9.97 3.82 4.41
CA LEU A 132 8.56 4.12 4.23
C LEU A 132 7.76 2.89 3.77
N LEU A 133 8.29 2.12 2.83
CA LEU A 133 7.67 0.88 2.39
C LEU A 133 7.60 -0.15 3.53
N ALA A 134 8.70 -0.33 4.29
CA ALA A 134 8.71 -1.22 5.44
C ALA A 134 7.64 -0.83 6.47
N PHE A 135 7.51 0.46 6.77
CA PHE A 135 6.50 0.97 7.67
C PHE A 135 5.09 0.63 7.19
N GLY A 136 4.78 0.92 5.91
CA GLY A 136 3.47 0.61 5.31
C GLY A 136 3.17 -0.89 5.29
N ILE A 137 4.16 -1.73 4.95
CA ILE A 137 4.01 -3.20 4.93
C ILE A 137 3.74 -3.74 6.33
N VAL A 138 4.50 -3.31 7.34
CA VAL A 138 4.36 -3.78 8.72
C VAL A 138 3.03 -3.34 9.30
N THR A 139 2.66 -2.07 9.15
CA THR A 139 1.38 -1.55 9.68
C THR A 139 0.19 -2.18 8.98
N GLY A 140 0.23 -2.37 7.66
CA GLY A 140 -0.83 -3.04 6.90
C GLY A 140 -0.99 -4.50 7.28
N MET A 141 0.12 -5.24 7.42
CA MET A 141 0.06 -6.64 7.87
C MET A 141 -0.43 -6.76 9.31
N LEU A 142 0.02 -5.86 10.21
CA LEU A 142 -0.43 -5.81 11.58
C LEU A 142 -1.94 -5.55 11.66
N ALA A 143 -2.46 -4.59 10.90
CA ALA A 143 -3.90 -4.31 10.83
C ALA A 143 -4.68 -5.55 10.37
N THR A 144 -4.20 -6.27 9.34
CA THR A 144 -4.84 -7.50 8.86
C THR A 144 -4.87 -8.59 9.94
N VAL A 145 -3.73 -8.80 10.62
CA VAL A 145 -3.61 -9.83 11.67
C VAL A 145 -4.48 -9.50 12.90
N LEU A 146 -4.49 -8.24 13.32
CA LEU A 146 -5.33 -7.80 14.45
C LEU A 146 -6.83 -7.90 14.15
N ASN A 147 -7.22 -7.84 12.87
CA ASN A 147 -8.62 -7.94 12.46
C ASN A 147 -9.05 -9.36 12.05
N ILE A 148 -8.23 -10.40 12.27
CA ILE A 148 -8.62 -11.80 11.99
C ILE A 148 -9.90 -12.20 12.72
N GLY A 149 -10.07 -11.72 13.96
CA GLY A 149 -11.26 -11.97 14.79
C GLY A 149 -12.47 -11.08 14.49
N ASP A 150 -12.46 -10.34 13.37
CA ASP A 150 -13.54 -9.39 12.98
C ASP A 150 -13.85 -8.36 14.08
N ALA A 151 -12.81 -7.89 14.74
CA ALA A 151 -12.95 -6.93 15.85
C ALA A 151 -13.44 -5.55 15.38
N VAL A 152 -13.17 -5.19 14.12
CA VAL A 152 -13.56 -3.93 13.50
C VAL A 152 -14.17 -4.21 12.12
N ASN A 153 -15.44 -3.84 11.97
CA ASN A 153 -16.09 -3.85 10.65
C ASN A 153 -15.65 -2.60 9.86
N TYR A 154 -14.52 -2.71 9.18
CA TYR A 154 -13.97 -1.61 8.38
C TYR A 154 -14.87 -1.22 7.19
N ARG A 155 -15.81 -2.07 6.77
CA ARG A 155 -16.76 -1.77 5.68
C ARG A 155 -17.80 -0.74 6.11
N GLU A 156 -18.17 -0.72 7.39
CA GLU A 156 -19.14 0.21 7.97
C GLU A 156 -18.47 1.48 8.53
N SER A 157 -17.20 1.42 8.90
CA SER A 157 -16.47 2.54 9.52
C SER A 157 -15.46 3.18 8.54
N VAL A 158 -14.39 2.47 8.24
CA VAL A 158 -13.26 3.03 7.47
C VAL A 158 -13.61 3.25 5.99
N ALA A 159 -14.37 2.33 5.37
CA ALA A 159 -14.67 2.40 3.95
C ALA A 159 -15.62 3.57 3.59
N PRO A 160 -16.69 3.88 4.35
CA PRO A 160 -17.48 5.08 4.12
C PRO A 160 -16.65 6.36 4.23
N TYR A 161 -15.88 6.51 5.30
CA TYR A 161 -14.96 7.64 5.47
C TYR A 161 -14.00 7.79 4.29
N PHE A 162 -13.38 6.68 3.85
CA PHE A 162 -12.45 6.71 2.71
C PHE A 162 -13.12 7.17 1.41
N ARG A 163 -14.36 6.73 1.15
CA ARG A 163 -15.14 7.20 -0.02
C ARG A 163 -15.52 8.67 0.08
N GLN A 164 -15.82 9.17 1.28
CA GLN A 164 -16.16 10.57 1.53
C GLN A 164 -15.01 11.53 1.23
N ILE A 165 -13.74 11.08 1.38
CA ILE A 165 -12.58 11.89 0.97
C ILE A 165 -12.66 12.25 -0.52
N PHE A 166 -13.13 11.35 -1.40
CA PHE A 166 -13.22 11.60 -2.84
C PHE A 166 -14.36 12.54 -3.22
N ILE A 167 -15.41 12.62 -2.43
CA ILE A 167 -16.52 13.55 -2.63
C ILE A 167 -16.38 14.86 -1.87
N LEU A 168 -15.23 15.08 -1.22
CA LEU A 168 -14.86 16.29 -0.47
C LEU A 168 -15.77 16.56 0.75
N ASP A 169 -16.34 15.53 1.35
CA ASP A 169 -17.21 15.62 2.52
C ASP A 169 -16.85 14.56 3.59
N PRO A 170 -15.61 14.56 4.11
CA PRO A 170 -15.17 13.58 5.08
C PRO A 170 -15.76 13.86 6.47
N ASP A 171 -16.43 12.85 7.04
CA ASP A 171 -16.91 12.86 8.41
C ASP A 171 -15.90 12.14 9.32
N PRO A 172 -15.17 12.85 10.19
CA PRO A 172 -14.19 12.22 11.08
C PRO A 172 -14.80 11.46 12.25
N SER A 173 -16.12 11.50 12.40
CA SER A 173 -16.85 10.83 13.51
C SER A 173 -17.23 9.37 13.18
N LEU A 174 -17.00 8.91 11.96
CA LEU A 174 -17.28 7.55 11.49
C LEU A 174 -16.28 6.51 12.01
#